data_302fcf351e29d11e195836b787c16f77
#
_entry.id   302fcf351e29d11e195836b787c16f77
#
_cell.length_a   1.000
_cell.length_b   1.000
_cell.length_c   1.000
_cell.angle_alpha   90.00
_cell.angle_beta   90.00
_cell.angle_gamma   90.00
#
_symmetry.space_group_name_H-M   'P 1'
#
loop_
_entity.id
_entity.type
_entity.pdbx_description
1 polymer ?
#
loop_
_entity_poly.entity_id
_entity_poly.type
_entity_poly.pdbx_seq_one_letter_code
_entity_poly.pdbx_strand_id
1 'polypeptide(L)'
;MQHIRLQRTDLARVQSQVADLSGVRRGHVSIACSQALLPYFLPEQIAIYRATHPGVTFTVNVRDRAQAEQDLASYSSDLALVFEPVHMVEFEVLCAVPQAVHAVFRHDHPLASKSILRLRDCLNHKVVVPTAPYGVRHLLELGATRSGRPLTPSIETESFDLIRHYVTHEDAVGFQIPIGLKTSEQDTIAHRPISERDIPFGRLLLGQMKGRTLPVASSKFGQQLVAALSRNMQT
;
A
#
# COMPACT_ATOMS: atom_id res chain seq x y z
N MET A 1 23.15 0.24 19.24
CA MET A 1 22.44 -0.66 18.29
C MET A 1 22.36 -0.11 16.86
N GLN A 2 22.19 1.18 16.65
CA GLN A 2 22.15 1.82 15.30
C GLN A 2 23.49 1.65 14.53
N HIS A 3 24.63 1.81 15.17
CA HIS A 3 25.94 1.66 14.54
C HIS A 3 26.23 0.27 13.95
N ILE A 4 25.79 -0.79 14.63
CA ILE A 4 25.96 -2.17 14.17
C ILE A 4 25.10 -2.45 12.94
N ARG A 5 23.91 -1.86 12.86
CA ARG A 5 23.02 -2.00 11.69
C ARG A 5 23.58 -1.25 10.48
N LEU A 6 24.10 -0.04 10.66
CA LEU A 6 24.81 0.72 9.62
C LEU A 6 25.99 -0.08 9.05
N GLN A 7 26.86 -0.63 9.89
CA GLN A 7 28.02 -1.42 9.45
C GLN A 7 27.61 -2.69 8.69
N ARG A 8 26.54 -3.39 9.13
CA ARG A 8 26.01 -4.56 8.41
C ARG A 8 25.41 -4.16 7.05
N THR A 9 24.78 -3.00 6.97
CA THR A 9 24.21 -2.46 5.71
C THR A 9 25.32 -2.07 4.75
N ASP A 10 26.40 -1.44 5.23
CA ASP A 10 27.56 -1.07 4.41
C ASP A 10 28.32 -2.29 3.91
N LEU A 11 28.49 -3.32 4.75
CA LEU A 11 29.12 -4.58 4.34
C LEU A 11 28.28 -5.32 3.28
N ALA A 12 26.97 -5.37 3.45
CA ALA A 12 26.06 -5.95 2.46
C ALA A 12 26.10 -5.16 1.13
N ARG A 13 26.27 -3.84 1.19
CA ARG A 13 26.44 -2.97 0.01
C ARG A 13 27.72 -3.32 -0.75
N VAL A 14 28.86 -3.40 -0.07
CA VAL A 14 30.15 -3.74 -0.68
C VAL A 14 30.11 -5.13 -1.30
N GLN A 15 29.55 -6.11 -0.60
CA GLN A 15 29.37 -7.46 -1.12
C GLN A 15 28.45 -7.50 -2.34
N SER A 16 27.40 -6.66 -2.37
CA SER A 16 26.50 -6.54 -3.51
C SER A 16 27.16 -5.88 -4.71
N GLN A 17 27.98 -4.86 -4.51
CA GLN A 17 28.73 -4.18 -5.58
C GLN A 17 29.77 -5.10 -6.23
N VAL A 18 30.43 -5.96 -5.48
CA VAL A 18 31.34 -6.97 -6.00
C VAL A 18 30.61 -8.07 -6.79
N ALA A 19 29.39 -8.44 -6.36
CA ALA A 19 28.54 -9.41 -7.07
C ALA A 19 27.95 -8.84 -8.39
N ASP A 20 27.93 -7.52 -8.57
CA ASP A 20 27.32 -6.83 -9.70
C ASP A 20 28.13 -6.86 -11.00
N LEU A 21 29.42 -7.22 -10.96
CA LEU A 21 30.20 -7.50 -12.16
C LEU A 21 29.67 -8.69 -12.98
N SER A 22 28.69 -9.43 -12.45
CA SER A 22 28.11 -10.63 -13.06
C SER A 22 26.57 -10.67 -13.10
N GLY A 23 25.88 -9.54 -12.88
CA GLY A 23 24.42 -9.47 -12.74
C GLY A 23 23.95 -9.84 -11.30
N VAL A 24 22.76 -9.38 -10.89
CA VAL A 24 22.22 -9.65 -9.54
C VAL A 24 21.89 -11.14 -9.39
N ARG A 25 22.89 -11.94 -9.09
CA ARG A 25 22.71 -13.38 -8.87
C ARG A 25 22.21 -13.73 -7.46
N ARG A 26 22.52 -12.90 -6.46
CA ARG A 26 22.13 -13.05 -5.05
C ARG A 26 21.92 -11.69 -4.42
N GLY A 27 21.09 -11.63 -3.38
CA GLY A 27 20.84 -10.41 -2.65
C GLY A 27 19.64 -10.56 -1.73
N HIS A 28 19.36 -9.50 -1.00
CA HIS A 28 18.21 -9.41 -0.13
C HIS A 28 17.52 -8.06 -0.36
N VAL A 29 16.19 -8.07 -0.41
CA VAL A 29 15.34 -6.89 -0.48
C VAL A 29 14.46 -6.86 0.76
N SER A 30 14.51 -5.79 1.52
CA SER A 30 13.57 -5.53 2.61
C SER A 30 12.64 -4.39 2.24
N ILE A 31 11.33 -4.62 2.33
CA ILE A 31 10.31 -3.63 2.00
C ILE A 31 9.26 -3.53 3.10
N ALA A 32 9.00 -2.30 3.56
CA ALA A 32 7.84 -1.97 4.38
C ALA A 32 6.67 -1.59 3.48
N CYS A 33 5.50 -2.14 3.70
CA CYS A 33 4.35 -1.84 2.85
C CYS A 33 3.03 -1.85 3.61
N SER A 34 2.06 -1.09 3.07
CA SER A 34 0.68 -1.14 3.53
C SER A 34 0.06 -2.51 3.20
N GLN A 35 -0.77 -3.01 4.12
CA GLN A 35 -1.49 -4.27 3.95
C GLN A 35 -2.35 -4.31 2.68
N ALA A 36 -2.84 -3.16 2.20
CA ALA A 36 -3.63 -3.06 0.97
C ALA A 36 -2.92 -3.59 -0.28
N LEU A 37 -1.57 -3.68 -0.27
CA LEU A 37 -0.77 -4.10 -1.42
C LEU A 37 -0.49 -5.60 -1.47
N LEU A 38 -0.77 -6.31 -0.37
CA LEU A 38 -0.42 -7.72 -0.19
C LEU A 38 -1.27 -8.68 -1.04
N PRO A 39 -2.57 -8.45 -1.26
CA PRO A 39 -3.39 -9.45 -1.96
C PRO A 39 -2.95 -9.67 -3.42
N TYR A 40 -2.50 -8.62 -4.11
CA TYR A 40 -2.28 -8.69 -5.56
C TYR A 40 -0.97 -8.05 -5.99
N PHE A 41 -0.79 -6.75 -5.77
CA PHE A 41 0.30 -5.98 -6.38
C PHE A 41 1.68 -6.49 -5.99
N LEU A 42 1.99 -6.55 -4.70
CA LEU A 42 3.35 -6.86 -4.24
C LEU A 42 3.76 -8.31 -4.52
N PRO A 43 2.92 -9.32 -4.30
CA PRO A 43 3.25 -10.70 -4.65
C PRO A 43 3.55 -10.90 -6.14
N GLU A 44 2.78 -10.26 -7.02
CA GLU A 44 3.00 -10.29 -8.46
C GLU A 44 4.37 -9.68 -8.82
N GLN A 45 4.69 -8.51 -8.25
CA GLN A 45 5.97 -7.85 -8.51
C GLN A 45 7.16 -8.66 -7.99
N ILE A 46 7.04 -9.31 -6.83
CA ILE A 46 8.06 -10.22 -6.31
C ILE A 46 8.24 -11.43 -7.23
N ALA A 47 7.15 -12.02 -7.72
CA ALA A 47 7.21 -13.17 -8.63
C ALA A 47 7.91 -12.80 -9.94
N ILE A 48 7.55 -11.67 -10.55
CA ILE A 48 8.19 -11.15 -11.76
C ILE A 48 9.69 -10.94 -11.56
N TYR A 49 10.06 -10.30 -10.43
CA TYR A 49 11.47 -10.03 -10.13
C TYR A 49 12.27 -11.31 -9.93
N ARG A 50 11.73 -12.27 -9.18
CA ARG A 50 12.40 -13.56 -8.92
C ARG A 50 12.51 -14.46 -10.14
N ALA A 51 11.65 -14.31 -11.14
CA ALA A 51 11.76 -15.04 -12.41
C ALA A 51 13.11 -14.75 -13.11
N THR A 52 13.62 -13.52 -12.98
CA THR A 52 14.91 -13.10 -13.56
C THR A 52 16.08 -13.09 -12.55
N HIS A 53 15.76 -13.06 -11.26
CA HIS A 53 16.72 -13.00 -10.16
C HIS A 53 16.42 -14.07 -9.08
N PRO A 54 16.50 -15.38 -9.39
CA PRO A 54 16.02 -16.45 -8.51
C PRO A 54 16.77 -16.55 -7.17
N GLY A 55 18.00 -16.06 -7.12
CA GLY A 55 18.82 -16.06 -5.89
C GLY A 55 18.56 -14.86 -4.96
N VAL A 56 17.62 -13.97 -5.30
CA VAL A 56 17.24 -12.85 -4.43
C VAL A 56 16.15 -13.28 -3.46
N THR A 57 16.35 -12.93 -2.20
CA THR A 57 15.39 -13.17 -1.10
C THR A 57 14.70 -11.88 -0.70
N PHE A 58 13.52 -11.99 -0.08
CA PHE A 58 12.69 -10.86 0.32
C PHE A 58 12.29 -10.96 1.79
N THR A 59 12.25 -9.80 2.46
CA THR A 59 11.51 -9.58 3.70
C THR A 59 10.45 -8.52 3.44
N VAL A 60 9.19 -8.89 3.70
CA VAL A 60 8.05 -7.98 3.57
C VAL A 60 7.54 -7.66 4.96
N ASN A 61 7.68 -6.40 5.35
CA ASN A 61 7.22 -5.89 6.63
C ASN A 61 5.88 -5.17 6.43
N VAL A 62 4.81 -5.77 6.94
CA VAL A 62 3.50 -5.12 6.91
C VAL A 62 3.47 -4.03 7.96
N ARG A 63 3.19 -2.80 7.54
CA ARG A 63 3.31 -1.61 8.38
C ARG A 63 2.17 -0.64 8.13
N ASP A 64 1.80 0.09 9.17
CA ASP A 64 1.06 1.34 9.03
C ASP A 64 1.96 2.46 8.50
N ARG A 65 1.38 3.66 8.34
CA ARG A 65 2.07 4.82 7.75
C ARG A 65 3.31 5.23 8.54
N ALA A 66 3.19 5.38 9.86
CA ALA A 66 4.27 5.85 10.72
C ALA A 66 5.34 4.76 10.92
N GLN A 67 4.92 3.51 11.07
CA GLN A 67 5.83 2.38 11.21
C GLN A 67 6.69 2.18 9.95
N ALA A 68 6.13 2.36 8.76
CA ALA A 68 6.88 2.23 7.51
C ALA A 68 7.97 3.31 7.39
N GLU A 69 7.67 4.56 7.80
CA GLU A 69 8.66 5.63 7.87
C GLU A 69 9.76 5.32 8.91
N GLN A 70 9.40 4.76 10.06
CA GLN A 70 10.37 4.33 11.08
C GLN A 70 11.26 3.19 10.59
N ASP A 71 10.71 2.24 9.84
CA ASP A 71 11.50 1.14 9.27
C ASP A 71 12.54 1.65 8.27
N LEU A 72 12.25 2.69 7.48
CA LEU A 72 13.24 3.37 6.63
C LEU A 72 14.30 4.08 7.48
N ALA A 73 13.87 4.91 8.43
CA ALA A 73 14.77 5.71 9.28
C ALA A 73 15.70 4.82 10.13
N SER A 74 15.24 3.65 10.54
CA SER A 74 16.03 2.67 11.31
C SER A 74 16.81 1.69 10.45
N TYR A 75 16.75 1.82 9.13
CA TYR A 75 17.36 0.88 8.16
C TYR A 75 16.84 -0.56 8.30
N SER A 76 15.65 -0.75 8.85
CA SER A 76 14.99 -2.05 8.93
C SER A 76 14.33 -2.46 7.61
N SER A 77 14.04 -1.49 6.75
CA SER A 77 13.61 -1.68 5.37
C SER A 77 14.43 -0.82 4.42
N ASP A 78 14.65 -1.33 3.21
CA ASP A 78 15.33 -0.62 2.14
C ASP A 78 14.37 0.30 1.39
N LEU A 79 13.16 -0.20 1.18
CA LEU A 79 12.08 0.47 0.46
C LEU A 79 10.83 0.56 1.34
N ALA A 80 10.02 1.57 1.12
CA ALA A 80 8.68 1.65 1.68
C ALA A 80 7.65 1.99 0.61
N LEU A 81 6.52 1.28 0.62
CA LEU A 81 5.38 1.53 -0.25
C LEU A 81 4.15 1.82 0.61
N VAL A 82 3.85 3.11 0.77
CA VAL A 82 2.96 3.64 1.81
C VAL A 82 1.86 4.51 1.21
N PHE A 83 0.63 4.33 1.68
CA PHE A 83 -0.49 5.19 1.32
C PHE A 83 -0.67 6.30 2.37
N GLU A 84 -0.63 7.57 1.94
CA GLU A 84 -0.74 8.77 2.78
C GLU A 84 0.26 8.79 3.95
N PRO A 85 1.58 8.82 3.71
CA PRO A 85 2.58 8.88 4.78
C PRO A 85 2.38 10.09 5.70
N VAL A 86 2.88 10.02 6.93
CA VAL A 86 2.59 11.00 8.00
C VAL A 86 3.56 12.18 7.99
N HIS A 87 4.85 11.90 8.06
CA HIS A 87 5.86 12.93 8.31
C HIS A 87 6.76 13.19 7.10
N MET A 88 7.06 12.17 6.32
CA MET A 88 7.97 12.21 5.17
C MET A 88 9.37 12.78 5.50
N VAL A 89 9.74 12.78 6.79
CA VAL A 89 11.07 13.20 7.22
C VAL A 89 12.07 12.15 6.76
N GLU A 90 13.14 12.60 6.09
CA GLU A 90 14.17 11.70 5.55
C GLU A 90 13.65 10.70 4.49
N PHE A 91 12.43 10.89 3.98
CA PHE A 91 11.82 10.06 2.94
C PHE A 91 12.10 10.65 1.55
N GLU A 92 12.84 9.92 0.74
CA GLU A 92 13.06 10.24 -0.67
C GLU A 92 12.03 9.53 -1.53
N VAL A 93 11.14 10.30 -2.17
CA VAL A 93 10.09 9.77 -3.03
C VAL A 93 10.66 9.32 -4.37
N LEU A 94 10.55 8.04 -4.68
CA LEU A 94 10.92 7.44 -5.97
C LEU A 94 9.75 7.47 -6.97
N CYS A 95 8.53 7.30 -6.48
CA CYS A 95 7.30 7.35 -7.28
C CYS A 95 6.11 7.75 -6.41
N ALA A 96 5.19 8.51 -6.98
CA ALA A 96 3.93 8.90 -6.35
C ALA A 96 2.77 8.60 -7.30
N VAL A 97 1.75 7.87 -6.81
CA VAL A 97 0.58 7.48 -7.59
C VAL A 97 -0.69 7.92 -6.88
N PRO A 98 -1.55 8.71 -7.52
CA PRO A 98 -2.85 9.03 -6.94
C PRO A 98 -3.72 7.78 -6.85
N GLN A 99 -4.43 7.64 -5.74
CA GLN A 99 -5.37 6.55 -5.48
C GLN A 99 -6.68 7.12 -4.92
N ALA A 100 -7.80 6.81 -5.57
CA ALA A 100 -9.11 7.07 -5.00
C ALA A 100 -9.37 6.11 -3.83
N VAL A 101 -10.11 6.54 -2.83
CA VAL A 101 -10.72 5.61 -1.87
C VAL A 101 -11.94 4.98 -2.53
N HIS A 102 -11.99 3.66 -2.57
CA HIS A 102 -13.14 2.90 -3.05
C HIS A 102 -13.94 2.36 -1.87
N ALA A 103 -15.25 2.43 -1.99
CA ALA A 103 -16.16 1.63 -1.19
C ALA A 103 -16.17 0.20 -1.74
N VAL A 104 -16.16 -0.78 -0.83
CA VAL A 104 -16.13 -2.22 -1.12
C VAL A 104 -17.35 -2.85 -0.47
N PHE A 105 -18.08 -3.64 -1.21
CA PHE A 105 -19.33 -4.25 -0.75
C PHE A 105 -19.67 -5.50 -1.58
N ARG A 106 -20.66 -6.23 -1.20
CA ARG A 106 -21.14 -7.41 -1.95
C ARG A 106 -21.65 -6.98 -3.34
N HIS A 107 -21.47 -7.81 -4.36
CA HIS A 107 -21.80 -7.47 -5.76
C HIS A 107 -23.27 -7.12 -5.98
N ASP A 108 -24.20 -7.68 -5.20
CA ASP A 108 -25.66 -7.43 -5.24
C ASP A 108 -26.12 -6.27 -4.34
N HIS A 109 -25.17 -5.57 -3.69
CA HIS A 109 -25.46 -4.42 -2.84
C HIS A 109 -26.08 -3.27 -3.67
N PRO A 110 -27.07 -2.50 -3.14
CA PRO A 110 -27.72 -1.42 -3.86
C PRO A 110 -26.76 -0.38 -4.44
N LEU A 111 -25.61 -0.13 -3.79
CA LEU A 111 -24.58 0.80 -4.26
C LEU A 111 -23.87 0.33 -5.53
N ALA A 112 -23.93 -0.95 -5.89
CA ALA A 112 -23.28 -1.49 -7.07
C ALA A 112 -23.82 -0.91 -8.39
N SER A 113 -25.08 -0.42 -8.39
CA SER A 113 -25.71 0.22 -9.55
C SER A 113 -25.13 1.58 -9.93
N LYS A 114 -24.38 2.22 -9.02
CA LYS A 114 -23.76 3.53 -9.25
C LYS A 114 -22.32 3.35 -9.74
N SER A 115 -21.87 4.21 -10.65
CA SER A 115 -20.47 4.23 -11.11
C SER A 115 -19.52 4.96 -10.13
N ILE A 116 -20.02 6.02 -9.48
CA ILE A 116 -19.30 6.83 -8.49
C ILE A 116 -20.23 7.03 -7.29
N LEU A 117 -19.69 6.92 -6.10
CA LEU A 117 -20.44 7.07 -4.86
C LEU A 117 -20.12 8.40 -4.17
N ARG A 118 -21.12 8.92 -3.45
CA ARG A 118 -20.88 9.97 -2.45
C ARG A 118 -20.60 9.28 -1.11
N LEU A 119 -19.73 9.86 -0.31
CA LEU A 119 -19.43 9.31 1.03
C LEU A 119 -20.71 9.12 1.86
N ARG A 120 -21.63 10.11 1.80
CA ARG A 120 -22.93 10.05 2.48
C ARG A 120 -23.78 8.82 2.11
N ASP A 121 -23.64 8.33 0.87
CA ASP A 121 -24.38 7.13 0.44
C ASP A 121 -23.87 5.90 1.20
N CYS A 122 -22.54 5.81 1.37
CA CYS A 122 -21.91 4.72 2.12
C CYS A 122 -22.22 4.80 3.63
N LEU A 123 -22.24 6.01 4.21
CA LEU A 123 -22.50 6.22 5.64
C LEU A 123 -23.95 5.96 6.05
N ASN A 124 -24.86 5.69 5.11
CA ASN A 124 -26.22 5.24 5.42
C ASN A 124 -26.31 3.72 5.72
N HIS A 125 -25.21 3.00 5.49
CA HIS A 125 -25.09 1.56 5.75
C HIS A 125 -24.18 1.30 6.95
N LYS A 126 -24.10 0.06 7.41
CA LYS A 126 -23.05 -0.37 8.35
C LYS A 126 -21.69 -0.21 7.68
N VAL A 127 -20.76 0.44 8.33
CA VAL A 127 -19.41 0.65 7.77
C VAL A 127 -18.37 -0.11 8.55
N VAL A 128 -17.44 -0.70 7.81
CA VAL A 128 -16.26 -1.38 8.34
C VAL A 128 -15.03 -0.62 7.84
N VAL A 129 -14.21 -0.15 8.76
CA VAL A 129 -13.11 0.76 8.42
C VAL A 129 -11.77 0.27 8.98
N PRO A 130 -10.66 0.65 8.34
CA PRO A 130 -9.35 0.48 8.95
C PRO A 130 -9.23 1.31 10.24
N THR A 131 -8.34 0.90 11.14
CA THR A 131 -7.98 1.68 12.34
C THR A 131 -7.26 2.98 11.98
N ALA A 132 -7.20 3.93 12.92
CA ALA A 132 -6.68 5.28 12.73
C ALA A 132 -5.27 5.39 12.09
N PRO A 133 -4.30 4.49 12.33
CA PRO A 133 -2.97 4.56 11.70
C PRO A 133 -2.95 4.42 10.18
N TYR A 134 -4.04 3.98 9.55
CA TYR A 134 -4.09 3.75 8.10
C TYR A 134 -4.56 4.97 7.30
N GLY A 135 -3.96 5.21 6.13
CA GLY A 135 -4.26 6.37 5.27
C GLY A 135 -5.70 6.41 4.76
N VAL A 136 -6.31 5.25 4.49
CA VAL A 136 -7.73 5.18 4.10
C VAL A 136 -8.61 5.74 5.23
N ARG A 137 -8.37 5.36 6.49
CA ARG A 137 -9.11 5.89 7.64
C ARG A 137 -8.96 7.41 7.75
N HIS A 138 -7.74 7.92 7.61
CA HIS A 138 -7.47 9.36 7.66
C HIS A 138 -8.31 10.12 6.62
N LEU A 139 -8.34 9.65 5.37
CA LEU A 139 -9.13 10.30 4.32
C LEU A 139 -10.64 10.21 4.55
N LEU A 140 -11.13 9.08 5.10
CA LEU A 140 -12.54 8.93 5.48
C LEU A 140 -12.95 9.93 6.55
N GLU A 141 -12.13 10.13 7.58
CA GLU A 141 -12.38 11.11 8.65
C GLU A 141 -12.40 12.55 8.13
N LEU A 142 -11.48 12.90 7.23
CA LEU A 142 -11.49 14.20 6.56
C LEU A 142 -12.77 14.40 5.75
N GLY A 143 -13.20 13.40 4.98
CA GLY A 143 -14.45 13.45 4.20
C GLY A 143 -15.69 13.53 5.08
N ALA A 144 -15.73 12.78 6.17
CA ALA A 144 -16.83 12.80 7.14
C ALA A 144 -16.94 14.17 7.80
N THR A 145 -15.83 14.75 8.25
CA THR A 145 -15.79 16.10 8.83
C THR A 145 -16.29 17.16 7.84
N ARG A 146 -15.83 17.11 6.59
CA ARG A 146 -16.28 18.06 5.53
C ARG A 146 -17.77 17.94 5.20
N SER A 147 -18.31 16.73 5.30
CA SER A 147 -19.72 16.47 5.02
C SER A 147 -20.64 16.78 6.21
N GLY A 148 -20.09 17.10 7.38
CA GLY A 148 -20.84 17.29 8.62
C GLY A 148 -21.50 16.00 9.15
N ARG A 149 -21.08 14.82 8.69
CA ARG A 149 -21.60 13.53 9.11
C ARG A 149 -20.53 12.76 9.87
N PRO A 150 -20.84 12.26 11.09
CA PRO A 150 -19.88 11.48 11.84
C PRO A 150 -19.61 10.13 11.13
N LEU A 151 -18.36 9.71 11.14
CA LEU A 151 -17.98 8.35 10.78
C LEU A 151 -18.18 7.46 12.02
N THR A 152 -19.24 6.64 11.99
CA THR A 152 -19.59 5.72 13.08
C THR A 152 -19.41 4.28 12.59
N PRO A 153 -18.22 3.71 12.70
CA PRO A 153 -17.99 2.35 12.22
C PRO A 153 -18.67 1.30 13.10
N SER A 154 -19.22 0.27 12.46
CA SER A 154 -19.69 -0.93 13.14
C SER A 154 -18.51 -1.82 13.54
N ILE A 155 -17.44 -1.83 12.73
CA ILE A 155 -16.19 -2.56 12.97
C ILE A 155 -15.02 -1.68 12.60
N GLU A 156 -14.02 -1.65 13.46
CA GLU A 156 -12.68 -1.13 13.18
C GLU A 156 -11.67 -2.27 13.21
N THR A 157 -10.80 -2.34 12.22
CA THR A 157 -9.83 -3.44 12.12
C THR A 157 -8.55 -3.02 11.43
N GLU A 158 -7.45 -3.66 11.79
CA GLU A 158 -6.18 -3.54 11.05
C GLU A 158 -6.13 -4.44 9.82
N SER A 159 -7.04 -5.42 9.71
CA SER A 159 -7.06 -6.40 8.64
C SER A 159 -7.95 -5.98 7.47
N PHE A 160 -7.33 -5.66 6.34
CA PHE A 160 -8.06 -5.42 5.09
C PHE A 160 -8.73 -6.70 4.55
N ASP A 161 -8.19 -7.87 4.86
CA ASP A 161 -8.83 -9.14 4.51
C ASP A 161 -10.12 -9.34 5.30
N LEU A 162 -10.13 -8.98 6.60
CA LEU A 162 -11.38 -9.01 7.38
C LEU A 162 -12.41 -8.08 6.75
N ILE A 163 -12.05 -6.86 6.35
CA ILE A 163 -12.98 -5.93 5.67
C ILE A 163 -13.58 -6.60 4.43
N ARG A 164 -12.73 -7.18 3.55
CA ARG A 164 -13.17 -7.81 2.31
C ARG A 164 -14.09 -9.00 2.54
N HIS A 165 -13.76 -9.86 3.50
CA HIS A 165 -14.60 -11.03 3.80
C HIS A 165 -15.87 -10.65 4.52
N TYR A 166 -15.82 -9.70 5.46
CA TYR A 166 -17.00 -9.33 6.24
C TYR A 166 -18.13 -8.77 5.36
N VAL A 167 -17.80 -7.92 4.38
CA VAL A 167 -18.81 -7.36 3.47
C VAL A 167 -19.50 -8.41 2.59
N THR A 168 -18.99 -9.63 2.51
CA THR A 168 -19.66 -10.74 1.82
C THR A 168 -20.71 -11.45 2.70
N HIS A 169 -20.61 -11.29 4.02
CA HIS A 169 -21.49 -11.95 4.98
C HIS A 169 -22.59 -11.04 5.52
N GLU A 170 -22.41 -9.73 5.45
CA GLU A 170 -23.35 -8.76 5.96
C GLU A 170 -23.57 -7.62 4.96
N ASP A 171 -24.75 -6.96 5.04
CA ASP A 171 -25.04 -5.74 4.28
C ASP A 171 -24.24 -4.56 4.86
N ALA A 172 -22.97 -4.50 4.47
CA ALA A 172 -21.98 -3.57 4.99
C ALA A 172 -21.10 -3.01 3.87
N VAL A 173 -20.49 -1.84 4.14
CA VAL A 173 -19.59 -1.15 3.24
C VAL A 173 -18.21 -1.05 3.90
N GLY A 174 -17.19 -1.62 3.24
CA GLY A 174 -15.80 -1.44 3.58
C GLY A 174 -15.13 -0.38 2.72
N PHE A 175 -13.86 -0.08 3.01
CA PHE A 175 -13.11 0.92 2.24
C PHE A 175 -11.66 0.47 2.01
N GLN A 176 -11.19 0.66 0.77
CA GLN A 176 -9.83 0.30 0.37
C GLN A 176 -9.39 1.10 -0.85
N ILE A 177 -8.10 1.12 -1.16
CA ILE A 177 -7.57 1.68 -2.41
C ILE A 177 -7.60 0.62 -3.54
N PRO A 178 -7.81 1.01 -4.81
CA PRO A 178 -8.04 0.07 -5.91
C PRO A 178 -6.87 -0.87 -6.19
N ILE A 179 -5.63 -0.47 -5.94
CA ILE A 179 -4.45 -1.34 -6.13
C ILE A 179 -4.50 -2.63 -5.29
N GLY A 180 -5.26 -2.63 -4.20
CA GLY A 180 -5.52 -3.79 -3.36
C GLY A 180 -6.77 -4.58 -3.74
N LEU A 181 -7.43 -4.21 -4.83
CA LEU A 181 -8.67 -4.80 -5.30
C LEU A 181 -8.44 -5.36 -6.71
N LYS A 182 -8.93 -6.56 -6.97
CA LYS A 182 -9.13 -7.08 -8.33
C LYS A 182 -10.62 -7.27 -8.54
N THR A 183 -11.09 -6.94 -9.72
CA THR A 183 -12.44 -7.28 -10.14
C THR A 183 -12.33 -8.45 -11.10
N SER A 184 -12.82 -9.62 -10.70
CA SER A 184 -13.08 -10.73 -11.59
C SER A 184 -14.59 -10.97 -11.64
N GLU A 185 -15.09 -11.53 -12.73
CA GLU A 185 -16.51 -11.89 -12.85
C GLU A 185 -16.96 -12.92 -11.79
N GLN A 186 -16.00 -13.57 -11.14
CA GLN A 186 -16.22 -14.56 -10.08
C GLN A 186 -16.12 -13.96 -8.66
N ASP A 187 -15.74 -12.68 -8.54
CA ASP A 187 -15.61 -12.05 -7.23
C ASP A 187 -17.00 -11.78 -6.61
N THR A 188 -17.16 -12.20 -5.37
CA THR A 188 -18.37 -11.94 -4.58
C THR A 188 -18.49 -10.49 -4.14
N ILE A 189 -17.44 -9.69 -4.34
CA ILE A 189 -17.36 -8.27 -3.97
C ILE A 189 -17.33 -7.38 -5.21
N ALA A 190 -17.97 -6.21 -5.08
CA ALA A 190 -17.84 -5.09 -6.00
C ALA A 190 -17.20 -3.90 -5.29
N HIS A 191 -16.61 -3.00 -6.04
CA HIS A 191 -16.10 -1.75 -5.50
C HIS A 191 -16.42 -0.58 -6.43
N ARG A 192 -16.56 0.62 -5.85
CA ARG A 192 -16.80 1.86 -6.59
C ARG A 192 -16.00 3.00 -5.97
N PRO A 193 -15.44 3.90 -6.79
CA PRO A 193 -14.74 5.07 -6.28
C PRO A 193 -15.69 6.00 -5.53
N ILE A 194 -15.18 6.59 -4.46
CA ILE A 194 -15.86 7.70 -3.79
C ILE A 194 -15.48 8.98 -4.52
N SER A 195 -16.47 9.86 -4.72
CA SER A 195 -16.30 11.15 -5.39
C SER A 195 -15.21 12.00 -4.74
N GLU A 196 -14.35 12.59 -5.55
CA GLU A 196 -13.32 13.53 -5.12
C GLU A 196 -13.87 14.76 -4.39
N ARG A 197 -15.15 15.10 -4.63
CA ARG A 197 -15.84 16.17 -3.88
C ARG A 197 -15.94 15.88 -2.38
N ASP A 198 -15.98 14.60 -2.02
CA ASP A 198 -16.08 14.16 -0.63
C ASP A 198 -14.71 13.76 -0.08
N ILE A 199 -13.96 12.96 -0.83
CA ILE A 199 -12.65 12.47 -0.45
C ILE A 199 -11.68 12.73 -1.62
N PRO A 200 -10.65 13.56 -1.45
CA PRO A 200 -9.64 13.76 -2.48
C PRO A 200 -8.84 12.48 -2.73
N PHE A 201 -8.18 12.38 -3.86
CA PHE A 201 -7.22 11.31 -4.09
C PHE A 201 -6.12 11.34 -3.04
N GLY A 202 -5.86 10.19 -2.47
CA GLY A 202 -4.70 9.99 -1.63
C GLY A 202 -3.48 9.64 -2.48
N ARG A 203 -2.29 9.70 -1.87
CA ARG A 203 -1.02 9.42 -2.52
C ARG A 203 -0.44 8.10 -2.05
N LEU A 204 -0.26 7.16 -2.96
CA LEU A 204 0.56 5.98 -2.74
C LEU A 204 1.99 6.32 -3.14
N LEU A 205 2.90 6.29 -2.18
CA LEU A 205 4.29 6.65 -2.38
C LEU A 205 5.19 5.43 -2.23
N LEU A 206 6.05 5.24 -3.23
CA LEU A 206 7.24 4.40 -3.11
C LEU A 206 8.41 5.30 -2.77
N GLY A 207 9.18 4.94 -1.76
CA GLY A 207 10.35 5.70 -1.38
C GLY A 207 11.41 4.88 -0.66
N GLN A 208 12.50 5.57 -0.38
CA GLN A 208 13.66 5.09 0.34
C GLN A 208 14.12 6.12 1.37
N MET A 209 15.08 5.76 2.20
CA MET A 209 15.75 6.71 3.09
C MET A 209 16.57 7.71 2.27
N LYS A 210 16.36 9.00 2.50
CA LYS A 210 17.07 10.09 1.82
C LYS A 210 18.58 9.97 1.97
N GLY A 211 19.30 10.15 0.88
CA GLY A 211 20.76 10.07 0.86
C GLY A 211 21.33 8.66 1.03
N ARG A 212 20.50 7.64 1.14
CA ARG A 212 20.95 6.24 1.24
C ARG A 212 21.18 5.65 -0.14
N THR A 213 22.35 5.05 -0.35
CA THR A 213 22.58 4.17 -1.50
C THR A 213 22.02 2.80 -1.20
N LEU A 214 21.03 2.37 -1.94
CA LEU A 214 20.43 1.04 -1.79
C LEU A 214 21.38 -0.07 -2.23
N PRO A 215 21.26 -1.28 -1.60
CA PRO A 215 21.79 -2.50 -2.19
C PRO A 215 21.25 -2.69 -3.62
N VAL A 216 22.05 -3.28 -4.51
CA VAL A 216 21.71 -3.36 -5.93
C VAL A 216 20.39 -4.11 -6.18
N ALA A 217 20.14 -5.19 -5.43
CA ALA A 217 18.87 -5.92 -5.52
C ALA A 217 17.68 -5.02 -5.19
N SER A 218 17.78 -4.23 -4.11
CA SER A 218 16.71 -3.31 -3.67
C SER A 218 16.54 -2.16 -4.66
N SER A 219 17.64 -1.62 -5.20
CA SER A 219 17.59 -0.56 -6.22
C SER A 219 16.88 -1.03 -7.50
N LYS A 220 17.25 -2.20 -8.04
CA LYS A 220 16.60 -2.77 -9.23
C LYS A 220 15.15 -3.13 -8.99
N PHE A 221 14.83 -3.69 -7.81
CA PHE A 221 13.43 -3.95 -7.44
C PHE A 221 12.63 -2.66 -7.32
N GLY A 222 13.21 -1.61 -6.72
CA GLY A 222 12.60 -0.27 -6.67
C GLY A 222 12.29 0.28 -8.07
N GLN A 223 13.23 0.17 -9.03
CA GLN A 223 13.00 0.56 -10.43
C GLN A 223 11.86 -0.22 -11.09
N GLN A 224 11.78 -1.54 -10.85
CA GLN A 224 10.66 -2.36 -11.31
C GLN A 224 9.33 -1.88 -10.73
N LEU A 225 9.29 -1.59 -9.42
CA LEU A 225 8.09 -1.07 -8.76
C LEU A 225 7.67 0.28 -9.34
N VAL A 226 8.61 1.21 -9.59
CA VAL A 226 8.32 2.49 -10.25
C VAL A 226 7.66 2.26 -11.61
N ALA A 227 8.23 1.38 -12.44
CA ALA A 227 7.67 1.06 -13.75
C ALA A 227 6.27 0.42 -13.67
N ALA A 228 6.05 -0.47 -12.69
CA ALA A 228 4.75 -1.10 -12.47
C ALA A 228 3.68 -0.12 -11.98
N LEU A 229 4.03 0.75 -11.03
CA LEU A 229 3.14 1.77 -10.49
C LEU A 229 2.75 2.80 -11.57
N SER A 230 3.70 3.21 -12.41
CA SER A 230 3.44 4.15 -13.51
C SER A 230 2.48 3.58 -14.56
N ARG A 231 2.51 2.27 -14.83
CA ARG A 231 1.54 1.61 -15.72
C ARG A 231 0.13 1.61 -15.14
N ASN A 232 -0.02 1.40 -13.85
CA ASN A 232 -1.32 1.42 -13.17
C ASN A 232 -1.98 2.81 -13.15
N MET A 233 -1.27 3.88 -13.50
CA MET A 233 -1.83 5.23 -13.66
C MET A 233 -2.54 5.45 -15.01
N GLN A 234 -2.30 4.58 -16.00
CA GLN A 234 -2.80 4.73 -17.36
C GLN A 234 -4.07 3.89 -17.64
N THR A 235 -4.45 3.07 -16.68
CA THR A 235 -5.63 2.19 -16.75
C THR A 235 -6.75 2.70 -15.85
#